data_e5f132c7f1e9a4bec340912005dfcf5e
#
_entry.id   e5f132c7f1e9a4bec340912005dfcf5e
#
_cell.length_a   1.000
_cell.length_b   1.000
_cell.length_c   1.000
_cell.angle_alpha   90.00
_cell.angle_beta   90.00
_cell.angle_gamma   90.00
#
_symmetry.space_group_name_H-M   'P 1'
#
loop_
_entity.id
_entity.type
_entity.pdbx_description
1 polymer ?
#
loop_
_entity_poly.entity_id
_entity_poly.type
_entity_poly.pdbx_seq_one_letter_code
_entity_poly.pdbx_strand_id
1 'polypeptide(L)'
;PDPFAQPAIQPNYLSTPGDRKVAADALRLTRHIVSQPALARFKPTEYKPGMHLSSDDELADASGQIGTTIFHPVGTCKMGSDPDAVVDDRLRVHGISGLRVVDASVMPTITSGNTNSPTLMIAEKASEMILEDAKARAAA
;
A
#
# COMPACT_ATOMS: atom_id res chain seq x y z
N PRO A 1 7.03 -15.37 23.04
CA PRO A 1 6.61 -14.05 22.53
C PRO A 1 5.93 -13.27 23.65
N ASP A 2 6.39 -12.06 23.89
CA ASP A 2 5.81 -11.16 24.89
C ASP A 2 4.64 -10.41 24.25
N PRO A 3 3.38 -10.58 24.70
CA PRO A 3 2.22 -9.89 24.13
C PRO A 3 2.22 -8.38 24.38
N PHE A 4 3.07 -7.89 25.29
CA PHE A 4 3.22 -6.45 25.56
C PHE A 4 4.37 -5.80 24.78
N ALA A 5 5.20 -6.58 24.10
CA ALA A 5 6.26 -6.04 23.26
C ALA A 5 5.63 -5.31 22.04
N GLN A 6 6.20 -4.15 21.72
CA GLN A 6 5.79 -3.42 20.51
C GLN A 6 6.14 -4.24 19.26
N PRO A 7 5.27 -4.27 18.23
CA PRO A 7 5.56 -4.96 17.00
C PRO A 7 6.77 -4.32 16.29
N ALA A 8 7.61 -5.17 15.67
CA ALA A 8 8.70 -4.70 14.82
C ALA A 8 8.10 -4.20 13.49
N ILE A 9 8.08 -2.88 13.30
CA ILE A 9 7.55 -2.23 12.10
C ILE A 9 8.72 -1.81 11.22
N GLN A 10 8.88 -2.45 10.06
CA GLN A 10 9.98 -2.20 9.12
C GLN A 10 9.43 -2.06 7.69
N PRO A 11 8.97 -0.86 7.28
CA PRO A 11 8.38 -0.64 5.95
C PRO A 11 9.38 -0.78 4.81
N ASN A 12 10.69 -0.65 5.05
CA ASN A 12 11.77 -0.74 4.06
C ASN A 12 11.54 0.13 2.81
N TYR A 13 11.09 1.36 2.98
CA TYR A 13 10.84 2.29 1.88
C TYR A 13 12.08 2.44 0.99
N LEU A 14 11.86 2.51 -0.32
CA LEU A 14 12.89 2.68 -1.36
C LEU A 14 14.00 1.60 -1.34
N SER A 15 13.69 0.41 -0.80
CA SER A 15 14.64 -0.70 -0.75
C SER A 15 14.84 -1.38 -2.10
N THR A 16 13.92 -1.24 -3.05
CA THR A 16 14.02 -1.83 -4.38
C THR A 16 14.40 -0.78 -5.43
N PRO A 17 15.12 -1.18 -6.51
CA PRO A 17 15.40 -0.27 -7.63
C PRO A 17 14.12 0.28 -8.29
N GLY A 18 13.05 -0.52 -8.34
CA GLY A 18 11.75 -0.10 -8.86
C GLY A 18 11.13 1.03 -8.06
N ASP A 19 11.12 0.92 -6.73
CA ASP A 19 10.59 1.97 -5.85
C ASP A 19 11.40 3.26 -5.97
N ARG A 20 12.73 3.15 -6.03
CA ARG A 20 13.62 4.31 -6.24
C ARG A 20 13.31 5.03 -7.55
N LYS A 21 13.13 4.26 -8.63
CA LYS A 21 12.78 4.83 -9.93
C LYS A 21 11.42 5.54 -9.89
N VAL A 22 10.40 4.90 -9.30
CA VAL A 22 9.06 5.50 -9.17
C VAL A 22 9.11 6.79 -8.37
N ALA A 23 9.89 6.84 -7.29
CA ALA A 23 10.05 8.06 -6.48
C ALA A 23 10.68 9.21 -7.29
N ALA A 24 11.75 8.92 -8.04
CA ALA A 24 12.39 9.91 -8.92
C ALA A 24 11.44 10.39 -10.02
N ASP A 25 10.73 9.49 -10.68
CA ASP A 25 9.78 9.80 -11.74
C ASP A 25 8.58 10.61 -11.21
N ALA A 26 8.10 10.33 -10.00
CA ALA A 26 7.04 11.09 -9.36
C ALA A 26 7.42 12.56 -9.12
N LEU A 27 8.65 12.82 -8.68
CA LEU A 27 9.16 14.19 -8.53
C LEU A 27 9.25 14.91 -9.88
N ARG A 28 9.76 14.25 -10.93
CA ARG A 28 9.81 14.81 -12.28
C ARG A 28 8.43 15.11 -12.83
N LEU A 29 7.48 14.18 -12.65
CA LEU A 29 6.10 14.40 -13.07
C LEU A 29 5.47 15.58 -12.35
N THR A 30 5.70 15.71 -11.05
CA THR A 30 5.22 16.85 -10.26
C THR A 30 5.79 18.17 -10.78
N ARG A 31 7.09 18.24 -11.06
CA ARG A 31 7.74 19.39 -11.69
C ARG A 31 7.11 19.74 -13.04
N HIS A 32 6.88 18.70 -13.87
CA HIS A 32 6.23 18.88 -15.16
C HIS A 32 4.81 19.45 -15.01
N ILE A 33 4.00 18.92 -14.10
CA ILE A 33 2.64 19.43 -13.84
C ILE A 33 2.70 20.89 -13.39
N VAL A 34 3.57 21.21 -12.44
CA VAL A 34 3.69 22.56 -11.88
C VAL A 34 4.19 23.57 -12.92
N SER A 35 4.97 23.14 -13.91
CA SER A 35 5.47 24.01 -15.00
C SER A 35 4.43 24.35 -16.07
N GLN A 36 3.23 23.76 -16.01
CA GLN A 36 2.21 23.98 -17.04
C GLN A 36 1.68 25.42 -17.05
N PRO A 37 1.33 25.98 -18.24
CA PRO A 37 0.90 27.37 -18.36
C PRO A 37 -0.26 27.78 -17.44
N ALA A 38 -1.18 26.85 -17.16
CA ALA A 38 -2.32 27.10 -16.28
C ALA A 38 -1.89 27.49 -14.85
N LEU A 39 -0.72 27.02 -14.39
CA LEU A 39 -0.17 27.30 -13.06
C LEU A 39 0.82 28.47 -13.05
N ALA A 40 1.27 28.95 -14.21
CA ALA A 40 2.27 30.01 -14.32
C ALA A 40 1.87 31.34 -13.61
N ARG A 41 0.57 31.65 -13.56
CA ARG A 41 0.05 32.84 -12.86
C ARG A 41 0.34 32.82 -11.34
N PHE A 42 0.55 31.65 -10.73
CA PHE A 42 0.87 31.52 -9.31
C PHE A 42 2.36 31.64 -9.02
N LYS A 43 3.22 31.69 -10.05
CA LYS A 43 4.69 31.77 -9.95
C LYS A 43 5.26 30.72 -8.96
N PRO A 44 4.91 29.45 -9.10
CA PRO A 44 5.32 28.42 -8.14
C PRO A 44 6.85 28.28 -8.11
N THR A 45 7.40 28.12 -6.91
CA THR A 45 8.81 27.80 -6.70
C THR A 45 8.91 26.49 -5.92
N GLU A 46 9.85 25.64 -6.33
CA GLU A 46 10.05 24.36 -5.61
C GLU A 46 10.70 24.63 -4.25
N TYR A 47 10.03 24.21 -3.19
CA TYR A 47 10.53 24.33 -1.82
C TYR A 47 11.44 23.16 -1.46
N LYS A 48 11.04 21.94 -1.77
CA LYS A 48 11.78 20.68 -1.56
C LYS A 48 11.47 19.72 -2.72
N PRO A 49 12.44 18.88 -3.11
CA PRO A 49 13.82 18.79 -2.64
C PRO A 49 14.75 19.90 -3.15
N GLY A 50 14.35 20.66 -4.16
CA GLY A 50 15.14 21.73 -4.78
C GLY A 50 15.55 21.38 -6.21
N MET A 51 15.41 22.35 -7.11
CA MET A 51 15.62 22.19 -8.55
C MET A 51 17.06 21.81 -8.96
N HIS A 52 18.03 21.91 -8.05
CA HIS A 52 19.42 21.52 -8.29
C HIS A 52 19.61 20.00 -8.34
N LEU A 53 18.70 19.21 -7.75
CA LEU A 53 18.72 17.75 -7.82
C LEU A 53 18.00 17.30 -9.09
N SER A 54 18.66 16.45 -9.91
CA SER A 54 18.13 16.07 -11.22
C SER A 54 18.33 14.61 -11.60
N SER A 55 19.37 13.95 -11.10
CA SER A 55 19.60 12.52 -11.36
C SER A 55 18.61 11.63 -10.62
N ASP A 56 18.47 10.38 -11.09
CA ASP A 56 17.59 9.40 -10.47
C ASP A 56 17.96 9.14 -9.00
N ASP A 57 19.25 8.99 -8.72
CA ASP A 57 19.74 8.71 -7.37
C ASP A 57 19.51 9.91 -6.44
N GLU A 58 19.85 11.13 -6.86
CA GLU A 58 19.61 12.33 -6.05
C GLU A 58 18.11 12.50 -5.72
N LEU A 59 17.23 12.30 -6.70
CA LEU A 59 15.79 12.42 -6.49
C LEU A 59 15.23 11.31 -5.60
N ALA A 60 15.69 10.08 -5.78
CA ALA A 60 15.28 8.96 -4.93
C ALA A 60 15.77 9.14 -3.48
N ASP A 61 17.01 9.56 -3.28
CA ASP A 61 17.57 9.81 -1.95
C ASP A 61 16.84 10.97 -1.26
N ALA A 62 16.60 12.08 -1.98
CA ALA A 62 15.81 13.19 -1.47
C ALA A 62 14.37 12.76 -1.10
N SER A 63 13.75 11.90 -1.91
CA SER A 63 12.43 11.34 -1.59
C SER A 63 12.45 10.57 -0.28
N GLY A 64 13.48 9.77 -0.02
CA GLY A 64 13.66 9.05 1.24
C GLY A 64 13.86 9.96 2.46
N GLN A 65 14.49 11.12 2.26
CA GLN A 65 14.74 12.08 3.33
C GLN A 65 13.54 12.97 3.69
N ILE A 66 12.68 13.27 2.71
CA ILE A 66 11.54 14.19 2.88
C ILE A 66 10.19 13.52 2.86
N GLY A 67 10.12 12.31 2.28
CA GLY A 67 8.88 11.52 2.18
C GLY A 67 8.42 10.99 3.52
N THR A 68 7.14 10.71 3.61
CA THR A 68 6.51 10.04 4.74
C THR A 68 5.38 9.14 4.24
N THR A 69 4.90 8.26 5.11
CA THR A 69 3.70 7.47 4.82
C THR A 69 2.47 8.37 4.65
N ILE A 70 1.55 7.97 3.77
CA ILE A 70 0.21 8.56 3.68
C ILE A 70 -0.85 7.69 4.38
N PHE A 71 -0.39 6.77 5.24
CA PHE A 71 -1.24 5.92 6.09
C PHE A 71 -2.15 4.94 5.32
N HIS A 72 -1.64 4.37 4.22
CA HIS A 72 -2.33 3.36 3.43
C HIS A 72 -1.54 2.03 3.41
N PRO A 73 -1.19 1.43 4.58
CA PRO A 73 -0.46 0.17 4.61
C PRO A 73 -1.35 -0.97 4.11
N VAL A 74 -0.74 -1.90 3.36
CA VAL A 74 -1.37 -3.12 2.85
C VAL A 74 -0.39 -4.29 2.91
N GLY A 75 -0.86 -5.53 2.69
CA GLY A 75 -0.02 -6.68 2.37
C GLY A 75 0.53 -7.48 3.55
N THR A 76 0.36 -7.05 4.81
CA THR A 76 0.89 -7.79 5.98
C THR A 76 0.18 -9.12 6.24
N CYS A 77 -1.03 -9.30 5.71
CA CYS A 77 -1.76 -10.57 5.69
C CYS A 77 -2.20 -10.90 4.25
N LYS A 78 -1.28 -10.75 3.27
CA LYS A 78 -1.61 -10.84 1.85
C LYS A 78 -2.37 -12.13 1.51
N MET A 79 -3.37 -12.00 0.63
CA MET A 79 -4.06 -13.14 0.06
C MET A 79 -3.22 -13.79 -1.06
N GLY A 80 -3.36 -15.09 -1.22
CA GLY A 80 -2.69 -15.83 -2.28
C GLY A 80 -2.62 -17.32 -2.01
N SER A 81 -1.97 -18.03 -2.93
CA SER A 81 -1.69 -19.48 -2.86
C SER A 81 -0.19 -19.78 -2.74
N ASP A 82 0.65 -18.76 -2.72
CA ASP A 82 2.09 -18.90 -2.54
C ASP A 82 2.46 -19.13 -1.06
N PRO A 83 3.67 -19.63 -0.75
CA PRO A 83 4.08 -19.98 0.61
C PRO A 83 4.08 -18.81 1.60
N ASP A 84 4.15 -17.57 1.12
CA ASP A 84 4.14 -16.36 1.94
C ASP A 84 2.75 -15.76 2.12
N ALA A 85 1.71 -16.36 1.49
CA ALA A 85 0.35 -15.92 1.66
C ALA A 85 -0.19 -16.28 3.04
N VAL A 86 -0.87 -15.34 3.68
CA VAL A 86 -1.46 -15.52 5.02
C VAL A 86 -2.90 -16.03 4.91
N VAL A 87 -3.64 -15.56 3.91
CA VAL A 87 -5.03 -15.98 3.69
C VAL A 87 -5.25 -16.46 2.25
N ASP A 88 -6.26 -17.30 2.07
CA ASP A 88 -6.72 -17.76 0.75
C ASP A 88 -7.62 -16.72 0.05
N ASP A 89 -8.13 -17.05 -1.12
CA ASP A 89 -9.05 -16.22 -1.92
C ASP A 89 -10.43 -16.00 -1.29
N ARG A 90 -10.76 -16.75 -0.22
CA ARG A 90 -11.93 -16.54 0.63
C ARG A 90 -11.56 -15.87 1.97
N LEU A 91 -10.37 -15.31 2.07
CA LEU A 91 -9.83 -14.60 3.24
C LEU A 91 -9.70 -15.45 4.50
N ARG A 92 -9.63 -16.78 4.35
CA ARG A 92 -9.42 -17.73 5.46
C ARG A 92 -7.93 -17.89 5.70
N VAL A 93 -7.53 -17.86 6.96
CA VAL A 93 -6.11 -18.02 7.34
C VAL A 93 -5.65 -19.44 7.00
N HIS A 94 -4.55 -19.56 6.28
CA HIS A 94 -3.95 -20.85 5.95
C HIS A 94 -3.58 -21.63 7.23
N GLY A 95 -3.96 -22.91 7.30
CA GLY A 95 -3.64 -23.78 8.41
C GLY A 95 -4.46 -23.57 9.70
N ILE A 96 -5.37 -22.59 9.75
CA ILE A 96 -6.22 -22.36 10.93
C ILE A 96 -7.70 -22.34 10.52
N SER A 97 -8.47 -23.27 11.08
CA SER A 97 -9.90 -23.35 10.79
C SER A 97 -10.69 -22.27 11.54
N GLY A 98 -11.66 -21.68 10.85
CA GLY A 98 -12.61 -20.73 11.46
C GLY A 98 -12.07 -19.31 11.66
N LEU A 99 -10.87 -19.00 11.19
CA LEU A 99 -10.26 -17.66 11.27
C LEU A 99 -10.16 -17.01 9.88
N ARG A 100 -10.46 -15.72 9.82
CA ARG A 100 -10.29 -14.86 8.64
C ARG A 100 -9.60 -13.55 9.00
N VAL A 101 -8.97 -12.95 8.00
CA VAL A 101 -8.54 -11.53 8.04
C VAL A 101 -9.32 -10.79 6.95
N VAL A 102 -9.95 -9.66 7.32
CA VAL A 102 -10.84 -8.90 6.43
C VAL A 102 -10.56 -7.41 6.60
N ASP A 103 -9.46 -6.96 6.03
CA ASP A 103 -9.06 -5.55 6.02
C ASP A 103 -8.06 -5.28 4.89
N ALA A 104 -7.48 -4.08 4.85
CA ALA A 104 -6.51 -3.68 3.82
C ALA A 104 -5.25 -4.56 3.79
N SER A 105 -4.91 -5.25 4.89
CA SER A 105 -3.70 -6.10 4.95
C SER A 105 -3.74 -7.30 4.02
N VAL A 106 -4.94 -7.71 3.55
CA VAL A 106 -5.08 -8.84 2.63
C VAL A 106 -4.72 -8.50 1.18
N MET A 107 -4.60 -7.22 0.83
CA MET A 107 -4.21 -6.81 -0.52
C MET A 107 -2.76 -7.25 -0.81
N PRO A 108 -2.49 -8.04 -1.88
CA PRO A 108 -1.13 -8.46 -2.21
C PRO A 108 -0.22 -7.29 -2.62
N THR A 109 -0.81 -6.29 -3.27
CA THR A 109 -0.16 -5.04 -3.70
C THR A 109 -1.07 -3.86 -3.44
N ILE A 110 -0.49 -2.68 -3.26
CA ILE A 110 -1.27 -1.46 -3.07
C ILE A 110 -2.02 -1.09 -4.35
N THR A 111 -3.24 -0.61 -4.21
CA THR A 111 -4.05 -0.09 -5.32
C THR A 111 -3.53 1.26 -5.82
N SER A 112 -3.92 1.66 -7.04
CA SER A 112 -3.46 2.91 -7.68
C SER A 112 -4.05 4.19 -7.07
N GLY A 113 -4.92 4.08 -6.08
CA GLY A 113 -5.55 5.19 -5.37
C GLY A 113 -5.69 4.91 -3.88
N ASN A 114 -6.44 5.76 -3.19
CA ASN A 114 -6.72 5.62 -1.77
C ASN A 114 -7.32 4.24 -1.44
N THR A 115 -6.90 3.66 -0.33
CA THR A 115 -7.25 2.28 0.04
C THR A 115 -8.63 2.11 0.68
N ASN A 116 -9.35 3.20 0.98
CA ASN A 116 -10.66 3.12 1.64
C ASN A 116 -11.71 2.36 0.82
N SER A 117 -11.91 2.75 -0.46
CA SER A 117 -12.89 2.08 -1.33
C SER A 117 -12.61 0.60 -1.55
N PRO A 118 -11.36 0.17 -1.89
CA PRO A 118 -11.07 -1.26 -1.98
C PRO A 118 -11.21 -1.99 -0.65
N THR A 119 -10.94 -1.36 0.50
CA THR A 119 -11.17 -1.98 1.81
C THR A 119 -12.66 -2.22 2.07
N LEU A 120 -13.52 -1.26 1.73
CA LEU A 120 -14.98 -1.45 1.81
C LEU A 120 -15.45 -2.57 0.88
N MET A 121 -14.93 -2.65 -0.34
CA MET A 121 -15.24 -3.75 -1.28
C MET A 121 -14.81 -5.11 -0.72
N ILE A 122 -13.62 -5.20 -0.13
CA ILE A 122 -13.14 -6.43 0.54
C ILE A 122 -14.08 -6.83 1.67
N ALA A 123 -14.50 -5.89 2.52
CA ALA A 123 -15.40 -6.15 3.64
C ALA A 123 -16.78 -6.63 3.17
N GLU A 124 -17.34 -6.00 2.15
CA GLU A 124 -18.63 -6.39 1.55
C GLU A 124 -18.55 -7.82 0.97
N LYS A 125 -17.53 -8.09 0.17
CA LYS A 125 -17.31 -9.43 -0.42
C LYS A 125 -17.06 -10.50 0.64
N ALA A 126 -16.30 -10.19 1.68
CA ALA A 126 -16.07 -11.11 2.79
C ALA A 126 -17.35 -11.42 3.57
N SER A 127 -18.23 -10.44 3.74
CA SER A 127 -19.53 -10.63 4.40
C SER A 127 -20.39 -11.65 3.65
N GLU A 128 -20.46 -11.55 2.32
CA GLU A 128 -21.14 -12.55 1.47
C GLU A 128 -20.54 -13.94 1.68
N MET A 129 -19.19 -14.07 1.60
CA MET A 129 -18.49 -15.37 1.77
C MET A 129 -18.73 -15.97 3.15
N ILE A 130 -18.79 -15.17 4.21
CA ILE A 130 -19.07 -15.62 5.58
C ILE A 130 -20.49 -16.16 5.68
N LEU A 131 -21.47 -15.46 5.10
CA LEU A 131 -22.87 -15.89 5.10
C LEU A 131 -23.08 -17.19 4.29
N GLU A 132 -22.41 -17.32 3.15
CA GLU A 132 -22.42 -18.55 2.35
C GLU A 132 -21.89 -19.75 3.15
N ASP A 133 -20.71 -19.58 3.79
CA ASP A 133 -20.09 -20.65 4.58
C ASP A 133 -20.94 -21.01 5.82
N ALA A 134 -21.60 -20.03 6.44
CA ALA A 134 -22.52 -20.28 7.55
C ALA A 134 -23.74 -21.09 7.12
N LYS A 135 -24.33 -20.79 5.95
CA LYS A 135 -25.45 -21.54 5.38
C LYS A 135 -25.05 -22.98 5.04
N ALA A 136 -23.88 -23.17 4.43
CA ALA A 136 -23.35 -24.47 4.08
C ALA A 136 -23.14 -25.35 5.33
N ARG A 137 -22.63 -24.78 6.42
CA ARG A 137 -22.45 -25.49 7.70
C ARG A 137 -23.78 -25.88 8.39
N ALA A 138 -24.80 -25.03 8.27
CA ALA A 138 -26.11 -25.30 8.84
C ALA A 138 -26.89 -26.38 8.07
N ALA A 139 -26.51 -26.66 6.82
CA ALA A 139 -27.12 -27.67 5.96
C ALA A 139 -26.40 -29.04 5.99
N ALA A 140 -25.25 -29.13 6.65
CA ALA A 140 -24.44 -30.35 6.78
C ALA A 140 -24.68 -31.04 8.11
#